data_5eb50808de597ceacf3831f8eebfeb35
#
_entry.id   5eb50808de597ceacf3831f8eebfeb35
#
_cell.length_a   1.000
_cell.length_b   1.000
_cell.length_c   1.000
_cell.angle_alpha   90.00
_cell.angle_beta   90.00
_cell.angle_gamma   90.00
#
_symmetry.space_group_name_H-M   'P 1'
#
loop_
_entity.id
_entity.type
_entity.pdbx_description
1 polymer ?
#
loop_
_entity_poly.entity_id
_entity_poly.type
_entity_poly.pdbx_seq_one_letter_code
_entity_poly.pdbx_strand_id
1 'polypeptide(L)'
;CAVIDEIQMITDKQRGWAWTRALVNLHAFEVHVCGDGSVLDLVRQIVDLCGDELEVRNYERMTELHVEQRPITLAQLEKHDALIVFSRRNALKYKYDLEQVGFKVSIIYGMLSPEVRREQARKFDKGITDVIVSTDAISMGMNLPIKRIVFSTLTKHINSQEHPITVSEIKQIAGRAGRFQRFPVGKVTCLQKVEEGLADIENALQSTLEQQTQSMVGPDLDIFTKVNNALSSHNLPVLRLSEFLRLFNTMTFTKPFYCVDLKEMIELAETVEDIDYNHTLSSAEIFGFACAPVNLGLLEHVQYYVWILKKFVTNETIPNEHINHQSNEIDYLETTIKCVELYQWLARHFNGKNFEFDEQDLLENKLLAIEKLNTLLSDKITPTCSSCGCKLPEGAKFPICEECFQQRRFTRRPFPRRGGGGGRPQGERQSNLASAVGSTKSNFRQGKPSKKRKFNGKSGGGKPKR
;
A
#
# COMPACT_ATOMS: atom_id res chain seq x y z
N CYS A 1 14.26 -30.55 7.37
CA CYS A 1 14.74 -29.21 7.03
C CYS A 1 13.54 -28.30 6.79
N ALA A 2 13.55 -27.10 7.35
CA ALA A 2 12.56 -26.04 7.14
C ALA A 2 13.25 -24.74 6.71
N VAL A 3 12.51 -23.86 6.02
CA VAL A 3 13.01 -22.55 5.59
C VAL A 3 12.02 -21.49 6.00
N ILE A 4 12.50 -20.46 6.70
CA ILE A 4 11.75 -19.25 7.08
C ILE A 4 12.35 -18.09 6.30
N ASP A 5 11.61 -17.52 5.36
CA ASP A 5 12.04 -16.38 4.56
C ASP A 5 11.53 -15.06 5.15
N GLU A 6 12.24 -13.95 4.86
CA GLU A 6 11.89 -12.59 5.32
C GLU A 6 11.74 -12.51 6.85
N ILE A 7 12.71 -13.06 7.61
CA ILE A 7 12.64 -13.15 9.09
C ILE A 7 12.48 -11.79 9.78
N GLN A 8 12.87 -10.68 9.17
CA GLN A 8 12.63 -9.34 9.71
C GLN A 8 11.13 -9.03 9.91
N MET A 9 10.24 -9.79 9.26
CA MET A 9 8.80 -9.72 9.51
C MET A 9 8.39 -10.14 10.92
N ILE A 10 9.27 -10.77 11.70
CA ILE A 10 9.04 -11.15 13.11
C ILE A 10 8.65 -9.96 14.00
N THR A 11 9.02 -8.74 13.57
CA THR A 11 8.72 -7.48 14.27
C THR A 11 7.44 -6.79 13.78
N ASP A 12 6.77 -7.33 12.75
CA ASP A 12 5.53 -6.76 12.23
C ASP A 12 4.41 -6.86 13.27
N LYS A 13 3.82 -5.70 13.63
CA LYS A 13 2.84 -5.59 14.72
C LYS A 13 1.56 -6.39 14.52
N GLN A 14 1.22 -6.72 13.28
CA GLN A 14 0.00 -7.48 12.95
C GLN A 14 0.30 -8.94 12.63
N ARG A 15 1.39 -9.21 11.89
CA ARG A 15 1.69 -10.52 11.32
C ARG A 15 2.91 -11.21 11.93
N GLY A 16 3.75 -10.48 12.67
CA GLY A 16 5.04 -10.97 13.18
C GLY A 16 4.93 -12.22 14.05
N TRP A 17 3.79 -12.40 14.71
CA TRP A 17 3.51 -13.58 15.52
C TRP A 17 3.65 -14.90 14.74
N ALA A 18 3.36 -14.89 13.44
CA ALA A 18 3.48 -16.09 12.61
C ALA A 18 4.96 -16.49 12.41
N TRP A 19 5.85 -15.51 12.23
CA TRP A 19 7.29 -15.74 12.14
C TRP A 19 7.88 -16.17 13.47
N THR A 20 7.46 -15.55 14.58
CA THR A 20 7.87 -15.97 15.93
C THR A 20 7.46 -17.40 16.18
N ARG A 21 6.19 -17.74 15.89
CA ARG A 21 5.67 -19.09 16.06
C ARG A 21 6.41 -20.11 15.20
N ALA A 22 6.70 -19.78 13.95
CA ALA A 22 7.47 -20.65 13.07
C ALA A 22 8.89 -20.86 13.62
N LEU A 23 9.58 -19.81 14.05
CA LEU A 23 10.94 -19.92 14.58
C LEU A 23 11.02 -20.77 15.84
N VAL A 24 10.04 -20.64 16.76
CA VAL A 24 10.05 -21.32 18.07
C VAL A 24 9.46 -22.73 18.03
N ASN A 25 8.47 -22.99 17.16
CA ASN A 25 7.67 -24.22 17.22
C ASN A 25 7.91 -25.20 16.06
N LEU A 26 8.79 -24.91 15.08
CA LEU A 26 9.05 -25.85 14.01
C LEU A 26 9.85 -27.07 14.49
N HIS A 27 9.25 -28.25 14.38
CA HIS A 27 9.90 -29.52 14.66
C HIS A 27 10.71 -29.97 13.44
N ALA A 28 11.91 -29.41 13.25
CA ALA A 28 12.82 -29.76 12.17
C ALA A 28 14.24 -29.93 12.72
N PHE A 29 15.02 -30.85 12.15
CA PHE A 29 16.43 -31.01 12.53
C PHE A 29 17.28 -29.80 12.18
N GLU A 30 16.86 -29.06 11.17
CA GLU A 30 17.57 -27.89 10.65
C GLU A 30 16.57 -26.88 10.13
N VAL A 31 16.68 -25.66 10.61
CA VAL A 31 15.83 -24.52 10.21
C VAL A 31 16.72 -23.44 9.58
N HIS A 32 16.54 -23.20 8.29
CA HIS A 32 17.20 -22.11 7.58
C HIS A 32 16.36 -20.84 7.67
N VAL A 33 16.96 -19.78 8.15
CA VAL A 33 16.30 -18.48 8.35
C VAL A 33 16.95 -17.46 7.43
N CYS A 34 16.18 -16.83 6.54
CA CYS A 34 16.67 -15.86 5.57
C CYS A 34 16.07 -14.48 5.86
N GLY A 35 16.88 -13.43 5.72
CA GLY A 35 16.41 -12.06 5.88
C GLY A 35 17.54 -11.04 5.96
N ASP A 36 17.21 -9.82 6.38
CA ASP A 36 18.21 -8.78 6.58
C ASP A 36 18.81 -8.81 8.00
N GLY A 37 19.94 -8.15 8.18
CA GLY A 37 20.68 -8.16 9.45
C GLY A 37 20.02 -7.38 10.58
N SER A 38 18.90 -6.69 10.37
CA SER A 38 18.25 -5.85 11.39
C SER A 38 17.68 -6.64 12.56
N VAL A 39 17.45 -7.94 12.38
CA VAL A 39 16.88 -8.83 13.41
C VAL A 39 17.87 -9.91 13.89
N LEU A 40 19.15 -9.82 13.49
CA LEU A 40 20.12 -10.87 13.82
C LEU A 40 20.26 -11.08 15.33
N ASP A 41 20.42 -9.99 16.08
CA ASP A 41 20.55 -10.07 17.54
C ASP A 41 19.26 -10.55 18.23
N LEU A 42 18.11 -10.18 17.67
CA LEU A 42 16.81 -10.68 18.13
C LEU A 42 16.67 -12.19 17.89
N VAL A 43 17.01 -12.66 16.69
CA VAL A 43 16.98 -14.09 16.36
C VAL A 43 17.95 -14.87 17.25
N ARG A 44 19.17 -14.37 17.47
CA ARG A 44 20.15 -14.99 18.39
C ARG A 44 19.58 -15.14 19.79
N GLN A 45 18.97 -14.08 20.33
CA GLN A 45 18.34 -14.13 21.66
C GLN A 45 17.21 -15.15 21.74
N ILE A 46 16.41 -15.29 20.70
CA ILE A 46 15.30 -16.27 20.67
C ILE A 46 15.86 -17.70 20.58
N VAL A 47 16.84 -17.94 19.74
CA VAL A 47 17.49 -19.26 19.60
C VAL A 47 18.16 -19.68 20.89
N ASP A 48 18.85 -18.77 21.60
CA ASP A 48 19.43 -19.01 22.92
C ASP A 48 18.36 -19.39 23.94
N LEU A 49 17.18 -18.74 23.92
CA LEU A 49 16.06 -19.08 24.80
C LEU A 49 15.46 -20.45 24.49
N CYS A 50 15.53 -20.91 23.23
CA CYS A 50 15.10 -22.25 22.83
C CYS A 50 16.15 -23.32 23.19
N GLY A 51 17.38 -22.94 23.51
CA GLY A 51 18.48 -23.87 23.74
C GLY A 51 19.05 -24.49 22.47
N ASP A 52 18.82 -23.84 21.33
CA ASP A 52 19.29 -24.28 20.01
C ASP A 52 20.63 -23.61 19.65
N GLU A 53 21.32 -24.15 18.64
CA GLU A 53 22.56 -23.61 18.10
C GLU A 53 22.28 -22.73 16.87
N LEU A 54 22.95 -21.56 16.78
CA LEU A 54 22.82 -20.63 15.65
C LEU A 54 24.14 -20.53 14.89
N GLU A 55 24.12 -20.92 13.62
CA GLU A 55 25.16 -20.61 12.65
C GLU A 55 24.76 -19.41 11.77
N VAL A 56 25.59 -18.36 11.72
CA VAL A 56 25.32 -17.18 10.92
C VAL A 56 26.17 -17.18 9.66
N ARG A 57 25.53 -17.11 8.50
CA ARG A 57 26.16 -17.01 7.19
C ARG A 57 25.81 -15.70 6.53
N ASN A 58 26.79 -14.85 6.32
CA ASN A 58 26.58 -13.56 5.62
C ASN A 58 26.80 -13.75 4.12
N TYR A 59 25.83 -13.29 3.35
CA TYR A 59 25.87 -13.29 1.90
C TYR A 59 25.88 -11.85 1.39
N GLU A 60 26.81 -11.54 0.53
CA GLU A 60 26.84 -10.28 -0.17
C GLU A 60 25.93 -10.34 -1.41
N ARG A 61 25.43 -9.19 -1.77
CA ARG A 61 24.61 -9.05 -2.95
C ARG A 61 25.43 -9.36 -4.22
N MET A 62 24.90 -10.25 -5.09
CA MET A 62 25.60 -10.66 -6.33
C MET A 62 25.59 -9.57 -7.42
N THR A 63 24.80 -8.51 -7.27
CA THR A 63 24.68 -7.41 -8.25
C THR A 63 25.00 -6.10 -7.56
N GLU A 64 25.79 -5.27 -8.22
CA GLU A 64 26.05 -3.92 -7.73
C GLU A 64 24.78 -3.05 -7.77
N LEU A 65 24.68 -2.08 -6.86
CA LEU A 65 23.59 -1.13 -6.80
C LEU A 65 24.14 0.28 -6.87
N HIS A 66 23.77 1.01 -7.93
CA HIS A 66 24.21 2.38 -8.16
C HIS A 66 23.07 3.37 -8.08
N VAL A 67 23.23 4.44 -7.30
CA VAL A 67 22.36 5.62 -7.36
C VAL A 67 22.79 6.48 -8.54
N GLU A 68 21.84 6.85 -9.41
CA GLU A 68 22.15 7.72 -10.56
C GLU A 68 22.47 9.15 -10.09
N GLN A 69 23.32 9.84 -10.82
CA GLN A 69 23.76 11.20 -10.45
C GLN A 69 22.68 12.27 -10.64
N ARG A 70 21.62 11.97 -11.40
CA ARG A 70 20.56 12.93 -11.71
C ARG A 70 19.19 12.26 -11.64
N PRO A 71 18.19 12.98 -11.11
CA PRO A 71 16.80 12.52 -11.20
C PRO A 71 16.32 12.59 -12.66
N ILE A 72 15.29 11.80 -12.97
CA ILE A 72 14.78 11.67 -14.34
C ILE A 72 13.34 12.18 -14.48
N THR A 73 12.93 12.46 -15.71
CA THR A 73 11.53 12.68 -16.08
C THR A 73 10.86 11.36 -16.47
N LEU A 74 9.53 11.35 -16.57
CA LEU A 74 8.78 10.18 -17.06
C LEU A 74 9.18 9.77 -18.48
N ALA A 75 9.51 10.75 -19.35
CA ALA A 75 9.94 10.50 -20.71
C ALA A 75 11.33 9.84 -20.83
N GLN A 76 12.10 9.83 -19.76
CA GLN A 76 13.44 9.21 -19.68
C GLN A 76 13.43 7.80 -19.06
N LEU A 77 12.23 7.25 -18.83
CA LEU A 77 12.10 5.84 -18.46
C LEU A 77 12.54 4.97 -19.64
N GLU A 78 13.08 3.81 -19.29
CA GLU A 78 13.57 2.83 -20.24
C GLU A 78 12.91 1.47 -20.02
N LYS A 79 13.10 0.55 -20.97
CA LYS A 79 12.66 -0.84 -20.80
C LYS A 79 13.29 -1.46 -19.56
N HIS A 80 12.49 -2.23 -18.84
CA HIS A 80 12.83 -2.87 -17.56
C HIS A 80 13.02 -1.90 -16.38
N ASP A 81 12.52 -0.66 -16.49
CA ASP A 81 12.40 0.21 -15.33
C ASP A 81 11.15 -0.13 -14.51
N ALA A 82 11.27 0.07 -13.20
CA ALA A 82 10.15 -0.01 -12.26
C ALA A 82 9.91 1.37 -11.63
N LEU A 83 8.75 1.95 -11.88
CA LEU A 83 8.32 3.20 -11.26
C LEU A 83 7.57 2.88 -9.95
N ILE A 84 8.10 3.36 -8.83
CA ILE A 84 7.57 3.09 -7.50
C ILE A 84 6.66 4.22 -7.05
N VAL A 85 5.49 3.83 -6.58
CA VAL A 85 4.44 4.72 -6.05
C VAL A 85 3.94 4.14 -4.71
N PHE A 86 3.21 4.94 -3.91
CA PHE A 86 2.70 4.49 -2.62
C PHE A 86 1.18 4.58 -2.49
N SER A 87 0.48 4.64 -3.63
CA SER A 87 -0.97 4.51 -3.66
C SER A 87 -1.45 3.87 -4.95
N ARG A 88 -2.56 3.13 -4.88
CA ARG A 88 -3.25 2.56 -6.05
C ARG A 88 -3.62 3.66 -7.06
N ARG A 89 -4.16 4.79 -6.57
CA ARG A 89 -4.54 5.92 -7.43
C ARG A 89 -3.35 6.43 -8.24
N ASN A 90 -2.19 6.59 -7.62
CA ASN A 90 -0.98 7.01 -8.31
C ASN A 90 -0.46 5.93 -9.26
N ALA A 91 -0.59 4.64 -8.90
CA ALA A 91 -0.20 3.54 -9.79
C ALA A 91 -0.99 3.58 -11.12
N LEU A 92 -2.30 3.75 -11.04
CA LEU A 92 -3.17 3.85 -12.22
C LEU A 92 -2.90 5.13 -13.01
N LYS A 93 -2.71 6.27 -12.32
CA LYS A 93 -2.36 7.54 -12.98
C LYS A 93 -1.07 7.43 -13.78
N TYR A 94 0.01 6.92 -13.18
CA TYR A 94 1.28 6.79 -13.88
C TYR A 94 1.24 5.73 -14.98
N LYS A 95 0.47 4.67 -14.81
CA LYS A 95 0.21 3.74 -15.91
C LYS A 95 -0.36 4.49 -17.11
N TYR A 96 -1.43 5.26 -16.89
CA TYR A 96 -2.03 6.08 -17.93
C TYR A 96 -1.03 7.05 -18.55
N ASP A 97 -0.34 7.87 -17.73
CA ASP A 97 0.63 8.86 -18.21
C ASP A 97 1.74 8.23 -19.09
N LEU A 98 2.20 7.04 -18.72
CA LEU A 98 3.24 6.31 -19.45
C LEU A 98 2.72 5.68 -20.76
N GLU A 99 1.50 5.18 -20.78
CA GLU A 99 0.84 4.68 -21.97
C GLU A 99 0.65 5.81 -23.01
N GLN A 100 0.42 7.06 -22.57
CA GLN A 100 0.35 8.24 -23.42
C GLN A 100 1.67 8.56 -24.14
N VAL A 101 2.79 8.29 -23.51
CA VAL A 101 4.11 8.48 -24.13
C VAL A 101 4.60 7.22 -24.86
N GLY A 102 3.74 6.21 -25.01
CA GLY A 102 3.96 5.04 -25.87
C GLY A 102 4.56 3.82 -25.17
N PHE A 103 4.69 3.81 -23.84
CA PHE A 103 5.12 2.62 -23.12
C PHE A 103 3.99 1.60 -22.96
N LYS A 104 4.33 0.32 -23.02
CA LYS A 104 3.46 -0.76 -22.56
C LYS A 104 3.74 -1.00 -21.08
N VAL A 105 2.72 -0.88 -20.23
CA VAL A 105 2.89 -0.82 -18.77
C VAL A 105 2.24 -2.00 -18.07
N SER A 106 3.00 -2.71 -17.25
CA SER A 106 2.46 -3.60 -16.21
C SER A 106 2.21 -2.81 -14.93
N ILE A 107 1.22 -3.26 -14.14
CA ILE A 107 0.87 -2.61 -12.88
C ILE A 107 0.78 -3.64 -11.76
N ILE A 108 1.36 -3.30 -10.58
CA ILE A 108 1.28 -4.14 -9.38
C ILE A 108 0.97 -3.28 -8.16
N TYR A 109 -0.06 -3.65 -7.41
CA TYR A 109 -0.39 -3.04 -6.12
C TYR A 109 -1.04 -4.06 -5.17
N GLY A 110 -1.08 -3.74 -3.88
CA GLY A 110 -1.42 -4.68 -2.82
C GLY A 110 -2.81 -5.33 -2.93
N MET A 111 -3.80 -4.64 -3.53
CA MET A 111 -5.16 -5.19 -3.69
C MET A 111 -5.33 -6.16 -4.86
N LEU A 112 -4.34 -6.28 -5.76
CA LEU A 112 -4.40 -7.27 -6.83
C LEU A 112 -4.28 -8.68 -6.26
N SER A 113 -5.10 -9.60 -6.78
CA SER A 113 -4.97 -11.01 -6.44
C SER A 113 -3.59 -11.56 -6.81
N PRO A 114 -3.13 -12.62 -6.15
CA PRO A 114 -1.86 -13.27 -6.48
C PRO A 114 -1.74 -13.66 -7.95
N GLU A 115 -2.83 -14.10 -8.58
CA GLU A 115 -2.89 -14.53 -9.97
C GLU A 115 -2.66 -13.34 -10.91
N VAL A 116 -3.33 -12.21 -10.66
CA VAL A 116 -3.14 -10.99 -11.46
C VAL A 116 -1.72 -10.46 -11.30
N ARG A 117 -1.17 -10.47 -10.08
CA ARG A 117 0.23 -10.07 -9.86
C ARG A 117 1.20 -10.95 -10.66
N ARG A 118 0.99 -12.28 -10.65
CA ARG A 118 1.81 -13.22 -11.43
C ARG A 118 1.71 -12.95 -12.93
N GLU A 119 0.51 -12.67 -13.45
CA GLU A 119 0.34 -12.37 -14.87
C GLU A 119 0.98 -11.03 -15.26
N GLN A 120 0.86 -9.99 -14.46
CA GLN A 120 1.54 -8.71 -14.68
C GLN A 120 3.06 -8.88 -14.63
N ALA A 121 3.56 -9.63 -13.67
CA ALA A 121 4.97 -9.99 -13.54
C ALA A 121 5.47 -10.77 -14.78
N ARG A 122 4.69 -11.75 -15.25
CA ARG A 122 5.01 -12.55 -16.45
C ARG A 122 5.05 -11.69 -17.72
N LYS A 123 4.10 -10.75 -17.89
CA LYS A 123 4.09 -9.82 -19.01
C LYS A 123 5.37 -8.96 -19.04
N PHE A 124 5.78 -8.48 -17.88
CA PHE A 124 7.00 -7.69 -17.75
C PHE A 124 8.27 -8.54 -17.97
N ASP A 125 8.34 -9.73 -17.40
CA ASP A 125 9.48 -10.63 -17.58
C ASP A 125 9.69 -11.07 -19.04
N LYS A 126 8.59 -11.32 -19.77
CA LYS A 126 8.61 -11.68 -21.19
C LYS A 126 8.82 -10.47 -22.12
N GLY A 127 8.93 -9.25 -21.60
CA GLY A 127 9.08 -8.02 -22.39
C GLY A 127 7.83 -7.66 -23.21
N ILE A 128 6.65 -8.21 -22.87
CA ILE A 128 5.36 -7.81 -23.46
C ILE A 128 5.04 -6.39 -23.04
N THR A 129 5.42 -6.03 -21.80
CA THR A 129 5.38 -4.66 -21.29
C THR A 129 6.80 -4.14 -21.07
N ASP A 130 6.99 -2.83 -21.26
CA ASP A 130 8.30 -2.17 -21.22
C ASP A 130 8.68 -1.76 -19.81
N VAL A 131 7.70 -1.24 -19.06
CA VAL A 131 7.85 -0.65 -17.72
C VAL A 131 6.84 -1.28 -16.77
N ILE A 132 7.20 -1.35 -15.49
CA ILE A 132 6.28 -1.74 -14.44
C ILE A 132 6.04 -0.56 -13.48
N VAL A 133 4.79 -0.25 -13.18
CA VAL A 133 4.41 0.68 -12.11
C VAL A 133 3.95 -0.15 -10.91
N SER A 134 4.59 0.05 -9.77
CA SER A 134 4.26 -0.76 -8.60
C SER A 134 4.22 0.05 -7.31
N THR A 135 3.42 -0.42 -6.37
CA THR A 135 3.56 0.02 -4.97
C THR A 135 4.70 -0.76 -4.29
N ASP A 136 4.87 -0.58 -2.99
CA ASP A 136 5.72 -1.37 -2.12
C ASP A 136 5.49 -2.90 -2.24
N ALA A 137 4.35 -3.32 -2.80
CA ALA A 137 4.06 -4.73 -3.11
C ALA A 137 5.14 -5.41 -3.97
N ILE A 138 6.00 -4.63 -4.67
CA ILE A 138 7.14 -5.15 -5.43
C ILE A 138 8.25 -5.70 -4.53
N SER A 139 8.34 -5.24 -3.29
CA SER A 139 9.42 -5.58 -2.37
C SER A 139 9.36 -7.03 -1.88
N MET A 140 8.20 -7.69 -1.95
CA MET A 140 8.00 -9.04 -1.42
C MET A 140 7.50 -10.02 -2.49
N GLY A 141 8.01 -11.24 -2.48
CA GLY A 141 7.46 -12.41 -3.16
C GLY A 141 7.55 -12.44 -4.69
N MET A 142 8.25 -11.49 -5.34
CA MET A 142 8.34 -11.45 -6.80
C MET A 142 9.78 -11.29 -7.29
N ASN A 143 10.20 -12.21 -8.16
CA ASN A 143 11.49 -12.14 -8.83
C ASN A 143 11.35 -11.52 -10.23
N LEU A 144 11.49 -10.21 -10.33
CA LEU A 144 11.32 -9.43 -11.55
C LEU A 144 12.66 -9.00 -12.16
N PRO A 145 12.78 -8.95 -13.50
CA PRO A 145 14.00 -8.49 -14.18
C PRO A 145 14.03 -6.96 -14.26
N ILE A 146 14.27 -6.31 -13.13
CA ILE A 146 14.30 -4.86 -13.03
C ILE A 146 15.72 -4.37 -13.25
N LYS A 147 15.91 -3.49 -14.23
CA LYS A 147 17.17 -2.82 -14.50
C LYS A 147 17.35 -1.62 -13.57
N ARG A 148 16.29 -0.81 -13.41
CA ARG A 148 16.33 0.43 -12.64
C ARG A 148 15.05 0.62 -11.82
N ILE A 149 15.20 0.98 -10.56
CA ILE A 149 14.14 1.46 -9.67
C ILE A 149 14.08 2.98 -9.77
N VAL A 150 12.87 3.52 -9.97
CA VAL A 150 12.60 4.96 -10.04
C VAL A 150 11.55 5.31 -8.99
N PHE A 151 11.92 6.04 -7.95
CA PHE A 151 10.96 6.51 -6.95
C PHE A 151 10.19 7.72 -7.47
N SER A 152 8.86 7.64 -7.48
CA SER A 152 8.02 8.79 -7.84
C SER A 152 7.83 9.77 -6.67
N THR A 153 8.04 9.32 -5.47
CA THR A 153 8.03 10.05 -4.19
C THR A 153 8.74 9.20 -3.14
N LEU A 154 9.22 9.82 -2.06
CA LEU A 154 9.76 9.15 -0.87
C LEU A 154 8.81 9.29 0.34
N THR A 155 7.56 9.63 0.10
CA THR A 155 6.53 9.75 1.13
C THR A 155 5.32 8.88 0.81
N LYS A 156 4.63 8.43 1.86
CA LYS A 156 3.38 7.67 1.78
C LYS A 156 2.32 8.29 2.70
N HIS A 157 1.05 8.18 2.31
CA HIS A 157 -0.06 8.64 3.14
C HIS A 157 -0.58 7.47 4.00
N ILE A 158 -0.58 7.66 5.31
CA ILE A 158 -1.17 6.75 6.29
C ILE A 158 -2.18 7.57 7.10
N ASN A 159 -3.43 7.15 7.17
CA ASN A 159 -4.50 7.86 7.89
C ASN A 159 -4.60 9.35 7.53
N SER A 160 -4.50 9.67 6.23
CA SER A 160 -4.55 11.05 5.68
C SER A 160 -3.38 11.95 6.08
N GLN A 161 -2.34 11.42 6.71
CA GLN A 161 -1.09 12.12 7.00
C GLN A 161 0.03 11.61 6.10
N GLU A 162 0.91 12.53 5.71
CA GLU A 162 2.07 12.21 4.91
C GLU A 162 3.23 11.80 5.81
N HIS A 163 3.81 10.63 5.53
CA HIS A 163 4.94 10.07 6.27
C HIS A 163 6.08 9.74 5.31
N PRO A 164 7.33 10.03 5.66
CA PRO A 164 8.47 9.55 4.89
C PRO A 164 8.51 8.02 4.91
N ILE A 165 8.97 7.41 3.82
CA ILE A 165 9.26 5.98 3.80
C ILE A 165 10.52 5.70 4.61
N THR A 166 10.55 4.55 5.25
CA THR A 166 11.65 4.17 6.13
C THR A 166 12.91 3.77 5.34
N VAL A 167 14.07 3.83 5.97
CA VAL A 167 15.33 3.34 5.42
C VAL A 167 15.22 1.87 4.99
N SER A 168 14.55 1.03 5.78
CA SER A 168 14.32 -0.38 5.44
C SER A 168 13.50 -0.52 4.15
N GLU A 169 12.42 0.25 4.00
CA GLU A 169 11.59 0.23 2.78
C GLU A 169 12.39 0.68 1.55
N ILE A 170 13.19 1.75 1.67
CA ILE A 170 14.07 2.19 0.58
C ILE A 170 15.03 1.07 0.17
N LYS A 171 15.71 0.44 1.14
CA LYS A 171 16.65 -0.67 0.88
C LYS A 171 15.98 -1.87 0.24
N GLN A 172 14.82 -2.29 0.73
CA GLN A 172 14.06 -3.43 0.21
C GLN A 172 13.59 -3.19 -1.22
N ILE A 173 13.04 -2.00 -1.51
CA ILE A 173 12.58 -1.62 -2.84
C ILE A 173 13.76 -1.45 -3.79
N ALA A 174 14.76 -0.65 -3.43
CA ALA A 174 15.97 -0.43 -4.22
C ALA A 174 16.70 -1.76 -4.49
N GLY A 175 16.69 -2.65 -3.50
CA GLY A 175 17.21 -4.00 -3.60
C GLY A 175 16.61 -4.84 -4.72
N ARG A 176 15.49 -4.48 -5.29
CA ARG A 176 14.90 -5.17 -6.46
C ARG A 176 15.53 -4.76 -7.80
N ALA A 177 16.33 -3.69 -7.86
CA ALA A 177 17.09 -3.34 -9.05
C ALA A 177 18.28 -4.28 -9.23
N GLY A 178 18.59 -4.64 -10.47
CA GLY A 178 19.66 -5.59 -10.79
C GLY A 178 19.22 -7.04 -10.63
N ARG A 179 19.58 -7.86 -11.59
CA ARG A 179 19.34 -9.30 -11.56
C ARG A 179 20.59 -10.03 -12.07
N PHE A 180 21.10 -10.92 -11.25
CA PHE A 180 22.24 -11.75 -11.63
C PHE A 180 22.03 -12.37 -13.02
N GLN A 181 23.05 -12.34 -13.86
CA GLN A 181 23.07 -12.78 -15.27
C GLN A 181 22.30 -11.90 -16.27
N ARG A 182 21.30 -11.09 -15.88
CA ARG A 182 20.51 -10.26 -16.80
C ARG A 182 20.86 -8.76 -16.69
N PHE A 183 20.95 -8.25 -15.47
CA PHE A 183 21.34 -6.88 -15.16
C PHE A 183 22.33 -6.89 -13.99
N PRO A 184 23.64 -7.05 -14.27
CA PRO A 184 24.66 -7.17 -13.22
C PRO A 184 24.81 -5.92 -12.37
N VAL A 185 24.38 -4.77 -12.90
CA VAL A 185 24.34 -3.49 -12.18
C VAL A 185 22.87 -3.03 -12.11
N GLY A 186 22.35 -2.94 -10.88
CA GLY A 186 21.06 -2.34 -10.59
C GLY A 186 21.19 -0.84 -10.41
N LYS A 187 20.29 -0.07 -11.00
CA LYS A 187 20.26 1.38 -10.88
C LYS A 187 19.12 1.85 -10.01
N VAL A 188 19.32 2.92 -9.28
CA VAL A 188 18.27 3.56 -8.47
C VAL A 188 18.27 5.05 -8.72
N THR A 189 17.09 5.63 -8.90
CA THR A 189 16.92 7.09 -9.08
C THR A 189 15.52 7.50 -8.61
N CYS A 190 15.20 8.78 -8.75
CA CYS A 190 13.86 9.32 -8.49
C CYS A 190 13.41 10.24 -9.63
N LEU A 191 12.13 10.62 -9.62
CA LEU A 191 11.63 11.64 -10.52
C LEU A 191 12.12 13.03 -10.08
N GLN A 192 12.33 13.95 -11.06
CA GLN A 192 12.80 15.32 -10.82
C GLN A 192 11.97 16.12 -9.80
N LYS A 193 10.71 15.75 -9.59
CA LYS A 193 9.84 16.40 -8.61
C LYS A 193 10.13 16.02 -7.14
N VAL A 194 11.00 15.02 -6.91
CA VAL A 194 11.38 14.58 -5.55
C VAL A 194 12.59 15.40 -5.15
N GLU A 195 12.35 16.44 -4.36
CA GLU A 195 13.41 17.31 -3.84
C GLU A 195 14.33 16.49 -2.95
N GLU A 196 15.65 16.68 -3.06
CA GLU A 196 16.70 15.96 -2.32
C GLU A 196 16.65 14.42 -2.42
N GLY A 197 15.74 13.87 -3.22
CA GLY A 197 15.44 12.43 -3.25
C GLY A 197 16.62 11.52 -3.56
N LEU A 198 17.61 11.96 -4.36
CA LEU A 198 18.82 11.17 -4.61
C LEU A 198 19.72 11.10 -3.39
N ALA A 199 19.87 12.21 -2.65
CA ALA A 199 20.65 12.25 -1.43
C ALA A 199 20.00 11.37 -0.34
N ASP A 200 18.68 11.43 -0.20
CA ASP A 200 17.93 10.59 0.75
C ASP A 200 18.07 9.09 0.41
N ILE A 201 17.98 8.74 -0.87
CA ILE A 201 18.17 7.35 -1.33
C ILE A 201 19.60 6.90 -1.05
N GLU A 202 20.60 7.70 -1.38
CA GLU A 202 22.01 7.37 -1.16
C GLU A 202 22.32 7.21 0.34
N ASN A 203 21.88 8.15 1.17
CA ASN A 203 22.00 8.08 2.62
C ASN A 203 21.31 6.82 3.18
N ALA A 204 20.11 6.51 2.72
CA ALA A 204 19.40 5.31 3.13
C ALA A 204 20.16 4.04 2.74
N LEU A 205 20.70 3.95 1.53
CA LEU A 205 21.46 2.77 1.08
C LEU A 205 22.77 2.57 1.84
N GLN A 206 23.44 3.64 2.22
CA GLN A 206 24.70 3.61 2.99
C GLN A 206 24.48 3.38 4.49
N SER A 207 23.33 3.78 5.04
CA SER A 207 23.06 3.64 6.47
C SER A 207 23.00 2.17 6.89
N THR A 208 23.36 1.87 8.14
CA THR A 208 23.10 0.57 8.77
C THR A 208 21.62 0.49 9.17
N LEU A 209 21.01 -0.70 9.06
CA LEU A 209 19.66 -0.92 9.57
C LEU A 209 19.69 -0.91 11.10
N GLU A 210 18.74 -0.20 11.69
CA GLU A 210 18.54 -0.21 13.13
C GLU A 210 18.16 -1.63 13.60
N GLN A 211 18.82 -2.09 14.68
CA GLN A 211 18.55 -3.40 15.23
C GLN A 211 17.17 -3.43 15.90
N GLN A 212 16.39 -4.41 15.51
CA GLN A 212 15.07 -4.67 16.06
C GLN A 212 15.20 -5.52 17.32
N THR A 213 14.38 -5.20 18.34
CA THR A 213 14.49 -5.83 19.67
C THR A 213 13.20 -6.51 20.11
N GLN A 214 12.16 -6.50 19.28
CA GLN A 214 10.83 -6.96 19.64
C GLN A 214 10.36 -8.06 18.68
N SER A 215 10.01 -9.20 19.25
CA SER A 215 9.37 -10.31 18.55
C SER A 215 7.90 -10.37 18.93
N MET A 216 7.01 -10.41 17.97
CA MET A 216 5.57 -10.41 18.23
C MET A 216 5.06 -11.81 18.51
N VAL A 217 4.26 -11.96 19.56
CA VAL A 217 3.57 -13.21 19.90
C VAL A 217 2.06 -13.00 19.84
N GLY A 218 1.35 -14.02 19.41
CA GLY A 218 -0.10 -14.02 19.32
C GLY A 218 -0.70 -15.25 19.99
N PRO A 219 -2.00 -15.21 20.29
CA PRO A 219 -2.71 -16.36 20.82
C PRO A 219 -2.80 -17.48 19.78
N ASP A 220 -2.98 -18.70 20.28
CA ASP A 220 -3.10 -19.86 19.44
C ASP A 220 -4.16 -20.81 20.00
N LEU A 221 -4.78 -21.59 19.14
CA LEU A 221 -5.85 -22.51 19.49
C LEU A 221 -5.40 -23.55 20.51
N ASP A 222 -4.16 -24.05 20.40
CA ASP A 222 -3.63 -25.08 21.29
C ASP A 222 -3.47 -24.55 22.72
N ILE A 223 -2.98 -23.31 22.86
CA ILE A 223 -2.87 -22.64 24.15
C ILE A 223 -4.26 -22.40 24.75
N PHE A 224 -5.20 -21.89 23.94
CA PHE A 224 -6.58 -21.70 24.37
C PHE A 224 -7.21 -23.02 24.88
N THR A 225 -7.05 -24.09 24.11
CA THR A 225 -7.55 -25.41 24.46
C THR A 225 -6.89 -25.96 25.73
N LYS A 226 -5.56 -25.81 25.89
CA LYS A 226 -4.84 -26.24 27.11
C LYS A 226 -5.28 -25.49 28.35
N VAL A 227 -5.48 -24.18 28.23
CA VAL A 227 -5.98 -23.35 29.35
C VAL A 227 -7.37 -23.82 29.78
N ASN A 228 -8.30 -23.99 28.84
CA ASN A 228 -9.64 -24.44 29.14
C ASN A 228 -9.69 -25.87 29.72
N ASN A 229 -8.85 -26.77 29.22
CA ASN A 229 -8.72 -28.12 29.81
C ASN A 229 -8.19 -28.06 31.27
N ALA A 230 -7.22 -27.20 31.53
CA ALA A 230 -6.70 -27.00 32.89
C ALA A 230 -7.76 -26.40 33.80
N LEU A 231 -8.52 -25.40 33.37
CA LEU A 231 -9.63 -24.84 34.15
C LEU A 231 -10.69 -25.90 34.45
N SER A 232 -11.11 -26.66 33.45
CA SER A 232 -12.09 -27.73 33.58
C SER A 232 -11.62 -28.82 34.56
N SER A 233 -10.34 -29.22 34.52
CA SER A 233 -9.77 -30.22 35.41
C SER A 233 -9.78 -29.79 36.89
N HIS A 234 -9.82 -28.49 37.13
CA HIS A 234 -9.92 -27.89 38.49
C HIS A 234 -11.34 -27.45 38.85
N ASN A 235 -12.37 -27.87 38.08
CA ASN A 235 -13.77 -27.46 38.23
C ASN A 235 -13.98 -25.93 38.19
N LEU A 236 -13.15 -25.22 37.44
CA LEU A 236 -13.30 -23.80 37.18
C LEU A 236 -14.06 -23.58 35.88
N PRO A 237 -14.81 -22.46 35.75
CA PRO A 237 -15.49 -22.14 34.52
C PRO A 237 -14.48 -21.97 33.38
N VAL A 238 -14.79 -22.51 32.19
CA VAL A 238 -14.00 -22.35 30.99
C VAL A 238 -14.18 -20.94 30.45
N LEU A 239 -13.14 -20.41 29.82
CA LEU A 239 -13.15 -19.09 29.20
C LEU A 239 -13.76 -19.16 27.80
N ARG A 240 -14.55 -18.14 27.44
CA ARG A 240 -14.86 -17.86 26.05
C ARG A 240 -13.60 -17.36 25.33
N LEU A 241 -13.58 -17.43 24.01
CA LEU A 241 -12.42 -16.98 23.25
C LEU A 241 -12.13 -15.49 23.46
N SER A 242 -13.17 -14.64 23.45
CA SER A 242 -13.04 -13.21 23.70
C SER A 242 -12.44 -12.89 25.07
N GLU A 243 -12.83 -13.64 26.12
CA GLU A 243 -12.28 -13.52 27.47
C GLU A 243 -10.81 -13.95 27.52
N PHE A 244 -10.48 -15.08 26.89
CA PHE A 244 -9.10 -15.55 26.76
C PHE A 244 -8.21 -14.53 26.03
N LEU A 245 -8.68 -13.97 24.90
CA LEU A 245 -7.93 -12.95 24.13
C LEU A 245 -7.70 -11.66 24.94
N ARG A 246 -8.70 -11.22 25.72
CA ARG A 246 -8.56 -10.08 26.61
C ARG A 246 -7.53 -10.34 27.71
N LEU A 247 -7.57 -11.52 28.34
CA LEU A 247 -6.56 -11.93 29.32
C LEU A 247 -5.17 -12.01 28.69
N PHE A 248 -5.06 -12.63 27.51
CA PHE A 248 -3.81 -12.72 26.76
C PHE A 248 -3.21 -11.33 26.47
N ASN A 249 -4.05 -10.37 26.09
CA ASN A 249 -3.64 -8.99 25.82
C ASN A 249 -3.12 -8.24 27.07
N THR A 250 -3.46 -8.69 28.28
CA THR A 250 -2.95 -8.13 29.55
C THR A 250 -1.68 -8.81 30.04
N MET A 251 -1.28 -9.91 29.42
CA MET A 251 -0.08 -10.65 29.84
C MET A 251 1.19 -9.86 29.56
N THR A 252 2.13 -9.93 30.50
CA THR A 252 3.48 -9.43 30.31
C THR A 252 4.38 -10.58 29.90
N PHE A 253 4.97 -10.47 28.71
CA PHE A 253 5.89 -11.47 28.20
C PHE A 253 7.33 -11.15 28.59
N THR A 254 8.15 -12.18 28.77
CA THR A 254 9.60 -12.01 28.93
C THR A 254 10.19 -11.49 27.62
N LYS A 255 11.05 -10.48 27.71
CA LYS A 255 11.77 -9.98 26.53
C LYS A 255 12.52 -11.14 25.84
N PRO A 256 12.52 -11.19 24.50
CA PRO A 256 12.13 -10.14 23.56
C PRO A 256 10.68 -10.22 23.07
N PHE A 257 9.78 -10.93 23.73
CA PHE A 257 8.42 -11.20 23.27
C PHE A 257 7.45 -10.09 23.67
N TYR A 258 6.57 -9.71 22.73
CA TYR A 258 5.55 -8.69 22.90
C TYR A 258 4.24 -9.15 22.24
N CYS A 259 3.11 -8.83 22.88
CA CYS A 259 1.80 -9.17 22.33
C CYS A 259 1.51 -8.40 21.04
N VAL A 260 0.95 -9.08 20.02
CA VAL A 260 0.36 -8.42 18.86
C VAL A 260 -0.87 -7.61 19.26
N ASP A 261 -1.29 -6.68 18.40
CA ASP A 261 -2.58 -6.00 18.57
C ASP A 261 -3.74 -6.99 18.33
N LEU A 262 -4.48 -7.29 19.39
CA LEU A 262 -5.60 -8.25 19.37
C LEU A 262 -6.97 -7.59 19.24
N LYS A 263 -7.03 -6.27 19.05
CA LYS A 263 -8.29 -5.52 19.10
C LYS A 263 -9.32 -6.04 18.08
N GLU A 264 -8.90 -6.19 16.82
CA GLU A 264 -9.78 -6.70 15.76
C GLU A 264 -10.19 -8.16 16.01
N MET A 265 -9.26 -9.00 16.49
CA MET A 265 -9.54 -10.40 16.79
C MET A 265 -10.52 -10.56 17.95
N ILE A 266 -10.42 -9.71 18.99
CA ILE A 266 -11.37 -9.68 20.10
C ILE A 266 -12.77 -9.30 19.62
N GLU A 267 -12.90 -8.26 18.79
CA GLU A 267 -14.17 -7.81 18.24
C GLU A 267 -14.84 -8.90 17.37
N LEU A 268 -14.05 -9.60 16.56
CA LEU A 268 -14.55 -10.74 15.78
C LEU A 268 -14.96 -11.91 16.67
N ALA A 269 -14.18 -12.25 17.71
CA ALA A 269 -14.52 -13.32 18.65
C ALA A 269 -15.85 -13.03 19.36
N GLU A 270 -16.06 -11.80 19.84
CA GLU A 270 -17.32 -11.35 20.43
C GLU A 270 -18.49 -11.48 19.45
N THR A 271 -18.30 -11.05 18.21
CA THR A 271 -19.31 -11.17 17.15
C THR A 271 -19.70 -12.63 16.90
N VAL A 272 -18.72 -13.55 16.90
CA VAL A 272 -18.99 -14.99 16.74
C VAL A 272 -19.77 -15.54 17.92
N GLU A 273 -19.35 -15.22 19.15
CA GLU A 273 -19.97 -15.71 20.37
C GLU A 273 -21.40 -15.18 20.54
N ASP A 274 -21.68 -13.94 20.11
CA ASP A 274 -23.01 -13.36 20.16
C ASP A 274 -23.97 -14.00 19.13
N ILE A 275 -23.46 -14.43 17.98
CA ILE A 275 -24.27 -15.09 16.94
C ILE A 275 -24.48 -16.57 17.28
N ASP A 276 -23.46 -17.25 17.82
CA ASP A 276 -23.53 -18.65 18.25
C ASP A 276 -24.05 -18.81 19.69
N TYR A 277 -25.15 -18.14 20.02
CA TYR A 277 -25.75 -18.17 21.37
C TYR A 277 -26.15 -19.59 21.83
N ASN A 278 -26.31 -20.53 20.90
CA ASN A 278 -26.62 -21.94 21.20
C ASN A 278 -25.36 -22.80 21.39
N HIS A 279 -24.15 -22.21 21.30
CA HIS A 279 -22.88 -22.92 21.44
C HIS A 279 -22.74 -24.14 20.51
N THR A 280 -23.09 -23.94 19.24
CA THR A 280 -23.05 -24.99 18.20
C THR A 280 -21.68 -25.16 17.59
N LEU A 281 -20.86 -24.11 17.63
CA LEU A 281 -19.53 -24.09 17.07
C LEU A 281 -18.49 -24.70 18.02
N SER A 282 -17.56 -25.45 17.47
CA SER A 282 -16.36 -25.90 18.18
C SER A 282 -15.41 -24.73 18.44
N SER A 283 -14.54 -24.87 19.46
CA SER A 283 -13.49 -23.89 19.74
C SER A 283 -12.59 -23.59 18.52
N ALA A 284 -12.34 -24.59 17.67
CA ALA A 284 -11.57 -24.43 16.45
C ALA A 284 -12.31 -23.57 15.41
N GLU A 285 -13.63 -23.72 15.29
CA GLU A 285 -14.46 -22.93 14.39
C GLU A 285 -14.56 -21.47 14.87
N ILE A 286 -14.80 -21.26 16.18
CA ILE A 286 -14.83 -19.91 16.76
C ILE A 286 -13.48 -19.22 16.53
N PHE A 287 -12.37 -19.90 16.81
CA PHE A 287 -11.03 -19.38 16.58
C PHE A 287 -10.76 -19.08 15.09
N GLY A 288 -11.20 -19.96 14.19
CA GLY A 288 -11.09 -19.78 12.74
C GLY A 288 -11.83 -18.52 12.27
N PHE A 289 -13.06 -18.32 12.70
CA PHE A 289 -13.82 -17.11 12.38
C PHE A 289 -13.19 -15.84 12.98
N ALA A 290 -12.65 -15.90 14.20
CA ALA A 290 -11.95 -14.76 14.81
C ALA A 290 -10.63 -14.40 14.11
N CYS A 291 -10.03 -15.33 13.38
CA CYS A 291 -8.84 -15.09 12.55
C CYS A 291 -9.16 -14.67 11.11
N ALA A 292 -10.43 -14.56 10.73
CA ALA A 292 -10.82 -14.23 9.36
C ALA A 292 -10.35 -12.82 8.96
N PRO A 293 -9.89 -12.61 7.71
CA PRO A 293 -9.38 -11.32 7.24
C PRO A 293 -10.53 -10.33 6.93
N VAL A 294 -11.29 -9.97 7.94
CA VAL A 294 -12.41 -9.02 7.84
C VAL A 294 -11.91 -7.59 7.95
N ASN A 295 -12.33 -6.74 7.04
CA ASN A 295 -12.08 -5.30 7.15
C ASN A 295 -13.19 -4.67 7.99
N LEU A 296 -12.95 -4.47 9.28
CA LEU A 296 -13.94 -3.89 10.23
C LEU A 296 -14.30 -2.43 9.91
N GLY A 297 -13.47 -1.72 9.15
CA GLY A 297 -13.77 -0.37 8.66
C GLY A 297 -14.72 -0.30 7.45
N LEU A 298 -15.15 -1.44 6.90
CA LEU A 298 -16.03 -1.52 5.74
C LEU A 298 -17.32 -2.26 6.11
N LEU A 299 -18.40 -1.50 6.26
CA LEU A 299 -19.68 -2.01 6.77
C LEU A 299 -20.20 -3.22 5.96
N GLU A 300 -20.18 -3.14 4.63
CA GLU A 300 -20.65 -4.19 3.74
C GLU A 300 -19.84 -5.49 3.90
N HIS A 301 -18.54 -5.35 4.16
CA HIS A 301 -17.65 -6.50 4.40
C HIS A 301 -17.98 -7.20 5.73
N VAL A 302 -18.25 -6.40 6.78
CA VAL A 302 -18.70 -6.92 8.08
C VAL A 302 -20.09 -7.58 7.96
N GLN A 303 -21.02 -6.96 7.25
CA GLN A 303 -22.36 -7.53 7.02
C GLN A 303 -22.27 -8.87 6.28
N TYR A 304 -21.40 -8.96 5.28
CA TYR A 304 -21.17 -10.20 4.54
C TYR A 304 -20.56 -11.30 5.43
N TYR A 305 -19.56 -10.94 6.24
CA TYR A 305 -19.01 -11.86 7.25
C TYR A 305 -20.08 -12.40 8.20
N VAL A 306 -20.90 -11.51 8.77
CA VAL A 306 -22.01 -11.88 9.68
C VAL A 306 -23.03 -12.77 8.99
N TRP A 307 -23.32 -12.51 7.70
CA TRP A 307 -24.23 -13.34 6.90
C TRP A 307 -23.66 -14.76 6.71
N ILE A 308 -22.38 -14.90 6.36
CA ILE A 308 -21.72 -16.21 6.26
C ILE A 308 -21.77 -16.93 7.61
N LEU A 309 -21.40 -16.26 8.70
CA LEU A 309 -21.35 -16.82 10.04
C LEU A 309 -22.74 -17.35 10.49
N LYS A 310 -23.81 -16.57 10.24
CA LYS A 310 -25.17 -17.02 10.56
C LYS A 310 -25.55 -18.30 9.84
N LYS A 311 -25.30 -18.38 8.53
CA LYS A 311 -25.54 -19.59 7.74
C LYS A 311 -24.70 -20.77 8.22
N PHE A 312 -23.46 -20.53 8.59
CA PHE A 312 -22.58 -21.57 9.10
C PHE A 312 -23.06 -22.13 10.44
N VAL A 313 -23.51 -21.26 11.37
CA VAL A 313 -24.06 -21.63 12.67
C VAL A 313 -25.37 -22.43 12.51
N THR A 314 -26.22 -22.06 11.57
CA THR A 314 -27.48 -22.80 11.28
C THR A 314 -27.27 -24.03 10.40
N ASN A 315 -26.02 -24.34 10.05
CA ASN A 315 -25.67 -25.46 9.16
C ASN A 315 -26.36 -25.40 7.77
N GLU A 316 -26.61 -24.18 7.29
CA GLU A 316 -27.14 -23.94 5.96
C GLU A 316 -26.03 -23.91 4.90
N THR A 317 -26.40 -24.19 3.65
CA THR A 317 -25.50 -24.01 2.52
C THR A 317 -25.19 -22.54 2.31
N ILE A 318 -23.91 -22.21 2.17
CA ILE A 318 -23.40 -20.87 1.91
C ILE A 318 -23.07 -20.79 0.40
N PRO A 319 -23.96 -20.16 -0.39
CA PRO A 319 -23.72 -20.06 -1.82
C PRO A 319 -22.56 -19.16 -2.15
N ASN A 320 -21.96 -19.41 -3.31
CA ASN A 320 -20.99 -18.53 -3.91
C ASN A 320 -21.67 -17.21 -4.30
N GLU A 321 -21.08 -16.08 -3.93
CA GLU A 321 -21.62 -14.79 -4.30
C GLU A 321 -21.22 -14.41 -5.72
N HIS A 322 -22.20 -14.13 -6.58
CA HIS A 322 -21.94 -13.71 -7.95
C HIS A 322 -21.56 -12.24 -8.02
N ILE A 323 -20.36 -11.99 -8.56
CA ILE A 323 -19.92 -10.62 -8.85
C ILE A 323 -20.58 -10.16 -10.15
N ASN A 324 -21.31 -9.06 -10.12
CA ASN A 324 -21.69 -8.37 -11.33
C ASN A 324 -20.50 -7.60 -11.90
N HIS A 325 -19.61 -8.32 -12.61
CA HIS A 325 -18.41 -7.74 -13.23
C HIS A 325 -18.71 -6.71 -14.33
N GLN A 326 -19.97 -6.54 -14.75
CA GLN A 326 -20.39 -5.48 -15.69
C GLN A 326 -20.79 -4.19 -14.98
N SER A 327 -20.84 -4.17 -13.65
CA SER A 327 -21.15 -2.96 -12.88
C SER A 327 -20.16 -1.83 -13.21
N ASN A 328 -20.67 -0.59 -13.28
CA ASN A 328 -19.87 0.62 -13.44
C ASN A 328 -19.59 1.33 -12.10
N GLU A 329 -19.99 0.74 -10.99
CA GLU A 329 -19.78 1.27 -9.64
C GLU A 329 -18.48 0.72 -9.06
N ILE A 330 -17.51 1.61 -8.86
CA ILE A 330 -16.19 1.25 -8.35
C ILE A 330 -16.27 0.67 -6.94
N ASP A 331 -17.04 1.33 -6.06
CA ASP A 331 -17.16 0.92 -4.66
C ASP A 331 -17.82 -0.47 -4.55
N TYR A 332 -18.81 -0.74 -5.39
CA TYR A 332 -19.42 -2.08 -5.49
C TYR A 332 -18.37 -3.13 -5.89
N LEU A 333 -17.62 -2.90 -6.99
CA LEU A 333 -16.63 -3.87 -7.46
C LEU A 333 -15.52 -4.10 -6.43
N GLU A 334 -15.03 -3.02 -5.78
CA GLU A 334 -14.00 -3.13 -4.74
C GLU A 334 -14.48 -3.95 -3.54
N THR A 335 -15.70 -3.68 -3.09
CA THR A 335 -16.30 -4.37 -1.93
C THR A 335 -16.57 -5.82 -2.24
N THR A 336 -17.19 -6.10 -3.41
CA THR A 336 -17.51 -7.48 -3.80
C THR A 336 -16.26 -8.33 -3.99
N ILE A 337 -15.17 -7.78 -4.58
CA ILE A 337 -13.90 -8.49 -4.67
C ILE A 337 -13.38 -8.88 -3.28
N LYS A 338 -13.45 -7.98 -2.29
CA LYS A 338 -13.06 -8.31 -0.91
C LYS A 338 -13.96 -9.37 -0.27
N CYS A 339 -15.26 -9.31 -0.52
CA CYS A 339 -16.21 -10.32 -0.05
C CYS A 339 -15.87 -11.72 -0.62
N VAL A 340 -15.56 -11.79 -1.92
CA VAL A 340 -15.11 -13.05 -2.53
C VAL A 340 -13.78 -13.54 -1.94
N GLU A 341 -12.84 -12.66 -1.64
CA GLU A 341 -11.59 -13.03 -0.97
C GLU A 341 -11.83 -13.61 0.42
N LEU A 342 -12.74 -13.01 1.18
CA LEU A 342 -13.16 -13.52 2.49
C LEU A 342 -13.85 -14.89 2.35
N TYR A 343 -14.76 -15.04 1.40
CA TYR A 343 -15.44 -16.31 1.12
C TYR A 343 -14.44 -17.41 0.79
N GLN A 344 -13.51 -17.16 -0.13
CA GLN A 344 -12.46 -18.12 -0.50
C GLN A 344 -11.58 -18.50 0.71
N TRP A 345 -11.25 -17.52 1.54
CA TRP A 345 -10.45 -17.78 2.73
C TRP A 345 -11.17 -18.68 3.74
N LEU A 346 -12.44 -18.36 4.03
CA LEU A 346 -13.29 -19.15 4.95
C LEU A 346 -13.56 -20.56 4.41
N ALA A 347 -13.92 -20.67 3.13
CA ALA A 347 -14.16 -21.97 2.50
C ALA A 347 -12.92 -22.89 2.55
N ARG A 348 -11.74 -22.36 2.28
CA ARG A 348 -10.48 -23.11 2.43
C ARG A 348 -10.15 -23.44 3.88
N HIS A 349 -10.35 -22.50 4.79
CA HIS A 349 -10.07 -22.68 6.22
C HIS A 349 -10.93 -23.78 6.83
N PHE A 350 -12.21 -23.86 6.45
CA PHE A 350 -13.15 -24.88 6.94
C PHE A 350 -13.28 -26.09 6.00
N ASN A 351 -12.34 -26.30 5.08
CA ASN A 351 -12.31 -27.43 4.13
C ASN A 351 -13.64 -27.60 3.36
N GLY A 352 -14.25 -26.50 2.96
CA GLY A 352 -15.51 -26.47 2.22
C GLY A 352 -16.76 -26.81 3.03
N LYS A 353 -16.68 -26.98 4.36
CA LYS A 353 -17.86 -27.23 5.20
C LYS A 353 -18.93 -26.15 4.98
N ASN A 354 -20.11 -26.57 4.51
CA ASN A 354 -21.25 -25.72 4.19
C ASN A 354 -21.06 -24.75 3.00
N PHE A 355 -19.87 -24.64 2.39
CA PHE A 355 -19.62 -23.74 1.28
C PHE A 355 -19.85 -24.41 -0.07
N GLU A 356 -20.58 -23.74 -0.96
CA GLU A 356 -20.60 -24.06 -2.40
C GLU A 356 -19.33 -23.47 -3.03
N PHE A 357 -18.26 -24.26 -3.06
CA PHE A 357 -16.94 -23.74 -3.40
C PHE A 357 -16.43 -24.34 -4.70
N ASP A 358 -16.56 -23.58 -5.81
CA ASP A 358 -15.83 -23.80 -7.06
C ASP A 358 -14.74 -22.75 -7.17
N GLU A 359 -13.50 -23.17 -6.93
CA GLU A 359 -12.34 -22.28 -6.91
C GLU A 359 -12.06 -21.66 -8.28
N GLN A 360 -12.31 -22.38 -9.36
CA GLN A 360 -12.00 -21.92 -10.71
C GLN A 360 -13.01 -20.87 -11.17
N ASP A 361 -14.30 -21.09 -10.94
CA ASP A 361 -15.36 -20.14 -11.28
C ASP A 361 -15.20 -18.83 -10.48
N LEU A 362 -14.93 -18.93 -9.18
CA LEU A 362 -14.65 -17.76 -8.33
C LEU A 362 -13.46 -16.94 -8.82
N LEU A 363 -12.39 -17.61 -9.23
CA LEU A 363 -11.19 -16.95 -9.72
C LEU A 363 -11.47 -16.21 -11.04
N GLU A 364 -12.15 -16.84 -11.98
CA GLU A 364 -12.50 -16.23 -13.28
C GLU A 364 -13.37 -14.99 -13.08
N ASN A 365 -14.43 -15.10 -12.30
CA ASN A 365 -15.33 -13.97 -11.98
C ASN A 365 -14.60 -12.82 -11.28
N LYS A 366 -13.73 -13.14 -10.34
CA LYS A 366 -12.88 -12.16 -9.66
C LYS A 366 -11.94 -11.44 -10.62
N LEU A 367 -11.30 -12.17 -11.55
CA LEU A 367 -10.42 -11.57 -12.55
C LEU A 367 -11.17 -10.60 -13.47
N LEU A 368 -12.34 -10.97 -13.95
CA LEU A 368 -13.21 -10.10 -14.77
C LEU A 368 -13.59 -8.82 -14.01
N ALA A 369 -13.97 -8.93 -12.75
CA ALA A 369 -14.29 -7.79 -11.90
C ALA A 369 -13.07 -6.86 -11.70
N ILE A 370 -11.88 -7.41 -11.50
CA ILE A 370 -10.63 -6.63 -11.35
C ILE A 370 -10.27 -5.92 -12.65
N GLU A 371 -10.42 -6.56 -13.80
CA GLU A 371 -10.18 -5.93 -15.11
C GLU A 371 -11.15 -4.77 -15.36
N LYS A 372 -12.44 -4.99 -15.08
CA LYS A 372 -13.46 -3.93 -15.17
C LYS A 372 -13.15 -2.77 -14.24
N LEU A 373 -12.79 -3.05 -12.99
CA LEU A 373 -12.41 -2.05 -12.02
C LEU A 373 -11.20 -1.23 -12.49
N ASN A 374 -10.17 -1.87 -13.04
CA ASN A 374 -9.00 -1.19 -13.59
C ASN A 374 -9.36 -0.28 -14.77
N THR A 375 -10.29 -0.72 -15.62
CA THR A 375 -10.81 0.10 -16.73
C THR A 375 -11.54 1.33 -16.22
N LEU A 376 -12.46 1.18 -15.27
CA LEU A 376 -13.23 2.29 -14.69
C LEU A 376 -12.33 3.31 -13.98
N LEU A 377 -11.31 2.85 -13.28
CA LEU A 377 -10.35 3.74 -12.62
C LEU A 377 -9.48 4.49 -13.63
N SER A 378 -9.11 3.86 -14.73
CA SER A 378 -8.40 4.52 -15.83
C SER A 378 -9.29 5.56 -16.52
N ASP A 379 -10.55 5.26 -16.75
CA ASP A 379 -11.54 6.17 -17.34
C ASP A 379 -11.78 7.44 -16.51
N LYS A 380 -11.77 7.36 -15.18
CA LYS A 380 -11.88 8.53 -14.29
C LYS A 380 -10.67 9.45 -14.36
N ILE A 381 -9.56 8.98 -14.88
CA ILE A 381 -8.33 9.77 -15.06
C ILE A 381 -8.29 10.42 -16.45
N THR A 382 -9.09 9.93 -17.41
CA THR A 382 -9.12 10.47 -18.77
C THR A 382 -9.65 11.91 -18.75
N PRO A 383 -8.90 12.91 -19.26
CA PRO A 383 -9.38 14.27 -19.32
C PRO A 383 -10.58 14.37 -20.25
N THR A 384 -11.61 15.10 -19.82
CA THR A 384 -12.79 15.36 -20.64
C THR A 384 -12.75 16.76 -21.23
N CYS A 385 -13.34 16.92 -22.40
CA CYS A 385 -13.47 18.23 -23.04
C CYS A 385 -14.27 19.20 -22.17
N SER A 386 -13.68 20.34 -21.82
CA SER A 386 -14.32 21.39 -20.99
C SER A 386 -15.56 22.02 -21.65
N SER A 387 -15.83 21.76 -22.95
CA SER A 387 -16.94 22.35 -23.70
C SER A 387 -18.09 21.39 -23.90
N CYS A 388 -17.84 20.12 -24.28
CA CYS A 388 -18.88 19.14 -24.61
C CYS A 388 -18.85 17.91 -23.71
N GLY A 389 -17.88 17.77 -22.79
CA GLY A 389 -17.78 16.62 -21.89
C GLY A 389 -17.30 15.32 -22.55
N CYS A 390 -17.05 15.28 -23.86
CA CYS A 390 -16.53 14.09 -24.51
C CYS A 390 -15.12 13.76 -23.98
N LYS A 391 -14.76 12.48 -23.97
CA LYS A 391 -13.39 12.06 -23.65
C LYS A 391 -12.42 12.68 -24.66
N LEU A 392 -11.40 13.33 -24.14
CA LEU A 392 -10.34 13.86 -25.01
C LEU A 392 -9.45 12.69 -25.45
N PRO A 393 -8.95 12.74 -26.71
CA PRO A 393 -7.96 11.76 -27.11
C PRO A 393 -6.76 11.83 -26.18
N GLU A 394 -6.23 10.67 -25.91
CA GLU A 394 -5.08 10.49 -25.05
C GLU A 394 -3.92 11.39 -25.55
N GLY A 395 -3.34 12.18 -24.63
CA GLY A 395 -2.29 13.16 -24.98
C GLY A 395 -2.78 14.50 -25.52
N ALA A 396 -4.08 14.81 -25.43
CA ALA A 396 -4.59 16.12 -25.82
C ALA A 396 -3.86 17.25 -25.06
N LYS A 397 -3.11 18.07 -25.77
CA LYS A 397 -2.39 19.23 -25.21
C LYS A 397 -3.33 20.34 -24.71
N PHE A 398 -4.61 20.26 -25.04
CA PHE A 398 -5.61 21.27 -24.72
C PHE A 398 -6.85 20.64 -24.08
N PRO A 399 -7.51 21.31 -23.14
CA PRO A 399 -8.69 20.79 -22.46
C PRO A 399 -9.97 20.88 -23.30
N ILE A 400 -9.85 20.90 -24.62
CA ILE A 400 -10.97 21.05 -25.58
C ILE A 400 -10.73 20.06 -26.74
N CYS A 401 -11.76 19.28 -27.13
CA CYS A 401 -11.69 18.36 -28.26
C CYS A 401 -11.59 19.14 -29.60
N GLU A 402 -11.12 18.43 -30.60
CA GLU A 402 -10.90 19.02 -31.97
C GLU A 402 -12.18 19.64 -32.54
N GLU A 403 -13.32 18.98 -32.41
CA GLU A 403 -14.62 19.47 -32.85
C GLU A 403 -15.03 20.77 -32.15
N CYS A 404 -14.92 20.84 -30.83
CA CYS A 404 -15.21 22.06 -30.07
C CYS A 404 -14.21 23.17 -30.35
N PHE A 405 -12.96 22.82 -30.64
CA PHE A 405 -11.93 23.78 -31.04
C PHE A 405 -12.23 24.36 -32.41
N GLN A 406 -12.62 23.53 -33.39
CA GLN A 406 -13.03 23.98 -34.69
C GLN A 406 -14.30 24.84 -34.66
N GLN A 407 -15.32 24.43 -33.88
CA GLN A 407 -16.56 25.24 -33.68
C GLN A 407 -16.24 26.63 -33.11
N ARG A 408 -15.33 26.72 -32.10
CA ARG A 408 -14.88 28.02 -31.58
C ARG A 408 -14.10 28.86 -32.61
N ARG A 409 -13.41 28.22 -33.56
CA ARG A 409 -12.70 28.90 -34.61
C ARG A 409 -13.65 29.50 -35.67
N PHE A 410 -14.79 28.85 -35.95
CA PHE A 410 -15.81 29.33 -36.85
C PHE A 410 -16.73 30.37 -36.23
N THR A 411 -16.89 30.41 -34.92
CA THR A 411 -17.72 31.39 -34.20
C THR A 411 -16.99 32.70 -33.87
N ARG A 412 -15.67 32.77 -34.03
CA ARG A 412 -14.96 34.06 -33.98
C ARG A 412 -15.23 34.82 -35.27
N ARG A 413 -16.23 35.75 -35.21
CA ARG A 413 -16.43 36.76 -36.27
C ARG A 413 -15.11 37.45 -36.52
N PRO A 414 -14.71 37.65 -37.81
CA PRO A 414 -13.53 38.43 -38.12
C PRO A 414 -13.73 39.85 -37.58
N PHE A 415 -12.77 40.34 -36.84
CA PHE A 415 -12.73 41.74 -36.45
C PHE A 415 -12.91 42.62 -37.73
N PRO A 416 -13.81 43.62 -37.75
CA PRO A 416 -13.94 44.49 -38.89
C PRO A 416 -12.60 45.19 -39.11
N ARG A 417 -12.00 44.95 -40.29
CA ARG A 417 -10.88 45.73 -40.77
C ARG A 417 -11.34 47.19 -40.83
N ARG A 418 -10.79 48.05 -39.99
CA ARG A 418 -10.88 49.50 -40.16
C ARG A 418 -10.25 49.85 -41.49
N GLY A 419 -11.09 50.33 -42.41
CA GLY A 419 -10.71 50.79 -43.74
C GLY A 419 -9.71 51.92 -43.63
N GLY A 420 -8.68 51.82 -44.39
CA GLY A 420 -7.74 52.89 -44.59
C GLY A 420 -8.33 53.94 -45.50
N GLY A 421 -8.10 55.17 -45.17
CA GLY A 421 -8.40 56.36 -45.95
C GLY A 421 -7.35 57.42 -45.66
N GLY A 422 -6.50 57.58 -46.62
CA GLY A 422 -5.92 58.73 -47.25
C GLY A 422 -5.25 59.87 -46.45
N GLY A 423 -4.04 60.21 -46.89
CA GLY A 423 -3.55 61.57 -46.78
C GLY A 423 -2.21 61.75 -46.05
N ARG A 424 -1.14 61.71 -46.85
CA ARG A 424 0.11 62.40 -46.48
C ARG A 424 -0.09 63.89 -46.61
N PRO A 425 0.62 64.77 -45.84
CA PRO A 425 1.76 65.46 -46.43
C PRO A 425 3.01 65.44 -45.51
N GLN A 426 4.10 65.74 -46.26
CA GLN A 426 5.49 65.90 -45.85
C GLN A 426 5.69 67.07 -44.92
N GLY A 427 6.71 67.03 -44.04
CA GLY A 427 7.25 68.17 -43.33
C GLY A 427 8.38 67.72 -42.38
N GLU A 428 9.57 67.82 -42.85
CA GLU A 428 10.89 68.14 -42.34
C GLU A 428 11.20 68.11 -40.83
N ARG A 429 12.31 67.41 -40.59
CA ARG A 429 13.49 67.74 -39.76
C ARG A 429 13.30 68.58 -38.49
N GLN A 430 13.72 68.05 -37.34
CA GLN A 430 15.01 68.43 -36.74
C GLN A 430 15.28 67.72 -35.42
N SER A 431 16.54 67.37 -35.27
CA SER A 431 17.27 66.92 -34.12
C SER A 431 17.01 67.69 -32.86
N ASN A 432 17.03 67.07 -31.66
CA ASN A 432 18.01 67.46 -30.64
C ASN A 432 17.99 66.47 -29.43
N LEU A 433 19.19 66.25 -29.01
CA LEU A 433 19.60 65.59 -27.74
C LEU A 433 18.97 66.32 -26.51
N ALA A 434 18.75 65.66 -25.47
CA ALA A 434 19.44 65.77 -24.16
C ALA A 434 18.56 65.35 -23.00
N SER A 435 19.04 64.39 -22.28
CA SER A 435 19.27 64.35 -20.81
C SER A 435 18.21 64.90 -19.84
N ALA A 436 17.98 64.12 -18.85
CA ALA A 436 17.97 64.33 -17.40
C ALA A 436 16.73 63.79 -16.70
N VAL A 437 16.91 62.82 -15.86
CA VAL A 437 16.94 62.89 -14.42
C VAL A 437 15.62 63.32 -13.71
N GLY A 438 15.13 62.51 -12.83
CA GLY A 438 14.39 62.94 -11.67
C GLY A 438 13.05 62.23 -11.42
N SER A 439 13.08 61.32 -10.58
CA SER A 439 12.71 61.27 -9.13
C SER A 439 11.24 60.94 -8.83
N THR A 440 11.11 59.84 -8.16
CA THR A 440 10.29 59.60 -6.97
C THR A 440 8.87 60.15 -6.84
N LYS A 441 7.94 59.24 -6.57
CA LYS A 441 7.15 59.33 -5.30
C LYS A 441 6.38 58.02 -5.01
N SER A 442 6.68 57.54 -3.84
CA SER A 442 6.01 56.54 -3.03
C SER A 442 4.56 56.92 -2.69
N ASN A 443 3.68 55.97 -2.59
CA ASN A 443 2.54 56.07 -1.71
C ASN A 443 2.31 54.76 -0.96
N PHE A 444 2.72 54.82 0.29
CA PHE A 444 2.37 53.90 1.37
C PHE A 444 0.89 54.07 1.73
N ARG A 445 0.18 52.99 1.90
CA ARG A 445 -1.01 52.94 2.76
C ARG A 445 -0.88 51.82 3.77
N GLN A 446 -0.75 52.23 5.02
CA GLN A 446 -0.75 51.45 6.25
C GLN A 446 -2.13 50.83 6.51
N GLY A 447 -2.17 49.59 6.86
CA GLY A 447 -3.31 48.93 7.50
C GLY A 447 -2.90 48.38 8.89
N LYS A 448 -3.64 48.72 9.88
CA LYS A 448 -3.43 48.58 11.33
C LYS A 448 -3.44 47.12 11.82
N PRO A 449 -2.79 46.83 12.97
CA PRO A 449 -2.67 45.50 13.54
C PRO A 449 -3.81 45.13 14.48
N SER A 450 -4.23 43.86 14.47
CA SER A 450 -5.20 43.33 15.43
C SER A 450 -4.51 42.61 16.60
N LYS A 451 -5.10 42.84 17.73
CA LYS A 451 -4.72 42.59 19.11
C LYS A 451 -4.34 41.16 19.47
N LYS A 452 -3.21 41.01 20.14
CA LYS A 452 -2.84 39.86 20.98
C LYS A 452 -3.67 39.80 22.25
N ARG A 453 -4.32 38.71 22.56
CA ARG A 453 -4.83 38.37 23.89
C ARG A 453 -3.75 37.54 24.63
N LYS A 454 -3.27 38.14 25.73
CA LYS A 454 -2.49 37.46 26.77
C LYS A 454 -3.44 36.65 27.65
N PHE A 455 -3.10 35.39 27.93
CA PHE A 455 -3.66 34.65 29.06
C PHE A 455 -2.57 34.50 30.13
N ASN A 456 -2.87 35.02 31.30
CA ASN A 456 -2.04 34.93 32.51
C ASN A 456 -2.18 33.53 33.13
N GLY A 457 -1.06 32.88 33.39
CA GLY A 457 -1.00 31.75 34.28
C GLY A 457 -1.04 32.16 35.75
N LYS A 458 -1.75 31.40 36.54
CA LYS A 458 -1.60 31.40 38.02
C LYS A 458 -1.08 30.00 38.41
N SER A 459 0.08 30.04 38.96
CA SER A 459 0.72 28.95 39.72
C SER A 459 -0.06 28.72 41.04
N GLY A 460 -0.27 27.46 41.37
CA GLY A 460 -0.73 27.00 42.67
C GLY A 460 -0.02 25.72 43.03
N GLY A 461 0.98 25.81 43.87
CA GLY A 461 1.69 24.69 44.41
C GLY A 461 0.92 24.01 45.54
N GLY A 462 1.09 22.73 45.69
CA GLY A 462 0.66 21.93 46.80
C GLY A 462 1.47 20.66 46.85
N LYS A 463 2.40 20.56 47.76
CA LYS A 463 3.19 19.38 48.11
C LYS A 463 2.47 18.48 49.11
N PRO A 464 2.93 17.27 49.36
CA PRO A 464 2.16 16.08 49.67
C PRO A 464 2.10 15.71 51.14
N LYS A 465 1.19 14.87 51.54
CA LYS A 465 1.34 14.07 52.78
C LYS A 465 0.63 12.72 52.60
N ARG A 466 1.46 11.70 52.88
CA ARG A 466 1.22 10.30 53.26
C ARG A 466 0.71 9.34 52.18
#